data_fb2313b6a667f4da0e60031fc25b6b39
#
_entry.id   fb2313b6a667f4da0e60031fc25b6b39
#
_cell.length_a   1.000
_cell.length_b   1.000
_cell.length_c   1.000
_cell.angle_alpha   90.00
_cell.angle_beta   90.00
_cell.angle_gamma   90.00
#
_symmetry.space_group_name_H-M   'P 1'
#
loop_
_entity.id
_entity.type
_entity.pdbx_description
1 polymer ?
#
loop_
_entity_poly.entity_id
_entity_poly.type
_entity_poly.pdbx_seq_one_letter_code
_entity_poly.pdbx_strand_id
1 'polypeptide(L)'
;MNSNFKIFLKGIVDVSPLMIPVVPFGLIFGVLAIDIGFTPLETMGMSLIVFGGASQIVLLQLFSGGASSLVIISSVGAVNSRHLLYGAVVSEHLSDLKLIWKIIISYFLIDQAFAISNEYLKKNKDNNRYFHLVGGGATCWVIWQSTTFLGIILGSAIPEKLGLSFAVPLTFLALLVNDFRKFINVIVIIVSGLVATFGYNYIPFKAYVIVAALAGLFTSMILTTKNKKA
;
A
#
# COMPACT_ATOMS: atom_id res chain seq x y z
N MET A 1 4.78 -5.97 -33.87
CA MET A 1 4.29 -5.92 -32.49
C MET A 1 3.49 -4.65 -32.33
N ASN A 2 2.23 -4.75 -31.87
CA ASN A 2 1.32 -3.61 -31.74
C ASN A 2 1.94 -2.56 -30.79
N SER A 3 1.81 -1.26 -31.10
CA SER A 3 2.34 -0.15 -30.29
C SER A 3 1.89 -0.24 -28.81
N ASN A 4 0.63 -0.59 -28.57
CA ASN A 4 0.05 -0.75 -27.23
C ASN A 4 0.76 -1.82 -26.41
N PHE A 5 1.11 -2.95 -27.05
CA PHE A 5 1.81 -4.04 -26.39
C PHE A 5 3.25 -3.64 -26.01
N LYS A 6 3.92 -2.84 -26.83
CA LYS A 6 5.25 -2.31 -26.47
C LYS A 6 5.19 -1.41 -25.23
N ILE A 7 4.17 -0.55 -25.16
CA ILE A 7 3.96 0.35 -24.02
C ILE A 7 3.63 -0.46 -22.75
N PHE A 8 2.81 -1.48 -22.88
CA PHE A 8 2.48 -2.39 -21.79
C PHE A 8 3.73 -3.14 -21.26
N LEU A 9 4.54 -3.71 -22.15
CA LEU A 9 5.80 -4.38 -21.79
C LEU A 9 6.77 -3.41 -21.12
N LYS A 10 6.81 -2.15 -21.57
CA LYS A 10 7.63 -1.14 -20.91
C LYS A 10 7.20 -0.92 -19.46
N GLY A 11 5.90 -0.88 -19.19
CA GLY A 11 5.38 -0.79 -17.82
C GLY A 11 5.81 -1.98 -16.93
N ILE A 12 5.81 -3.21 -17.50
CA ILE A 12 6.32 -4.40 -16.81
C ILE A 12 7.79 -4.24 -16.45
N VAL A 13 8.61 -3.84 -17.41
CA VAL A 13 10.06 -3.68 -17.20
C VAL A 13 10.35 -2.58 -16.18
N ASP A 14 9.69 -1.43 -16.30
CA ASP A 14 9.93 -0.28 -15.43
C ASP A 14 9.51 -0.56 -13.97
N VAL A 15 8.50 -1.42 -13.73
CA VAL A 15 8.07 -1.77 -12.37
C VAL A 15 8.87 -2.91 -11.75
N SER A 16 9.52 -3.74 -12.55
CA SER A 16 10.20 -4.97 -12.09
C SER A 16 11.18 -4.76 -10.93
N PRO A 17 12.00 -3.70 -10.88
CA PRO A 17 12.88 -3.47 -9.72
C PRO A 17 12.12 -3.22 -8.41
N LEU A 18 10.93 -2.64 -8.49
CA LEU A 18 10.09 -2.38 -7.32
C LEU A 18 9.40 -3.63 -6.79
N MET A 19 9.46 -4.74 -7.52
CA MET A 19 8.87 -6.02 -7.09
C MET A 19 9.74 -6.76 -6.08
N ILE A 20 11.03 -6.46 -6.01
CA ILE A 20 11.96 -7.11 -5.06
C ILE A 20 11.43 -7.02 -3.61
N PRO A 21 11.07 -5.85 -3.07
CA PRO A 21 10.49 -5.77 -1.74
C PRO A 21 9.03 -6.26 -1.67
N VAL A 22 8.29 -6.28 -2.77
CA VAL A 22 6.88 -6.72 -2.79
C VAL A 22 6.75 -8.23 -2.55
N VAL A 23 7.69 -9.03 -3.09
CA VAL A 23 7.68 -10.49 -2.95
C VAL A 23 7.66 -10.94 -1.48
N PRO A 24 8.64 -10.58 -0.63
CA PRO A 24 8.60 -10.97 0.79
C PRO A 24 7.40 -10.38 1.52
N PHE A 25 6.94 -9.20 1.12
CA PHE A 25 5.80 -8.54 1.75
C PHE A 25 4.49 -9.31 1.52
N GLY A 26 4.25 -9.79 0.30
CA GLY A 26 3.08 -10.63 -0.02
C GLY A 26 3.13 -12.01 0.66
N LEU A 27 4.32 -12.62 0.74
CA LEU A 27 4.53 -13.86 1.50
C LEU A 27 4.16 -13.67 2.98
N ILE A 28 4.69 -12.63 3.62
CA ILE A 28 4.42 -12.30 5.03
C ILE A 28 2.93 -12.08 5.25
N PHE A 29 2.25 -11.36 4.34
CA PHE A 29 0.81 -11.16 4.45
C PHE A 29 0.04 -12.48 4.46
N GLY A 30 0.33 -13.38 3.50
CA GLY A 30 -0.33 -14.68 3.42
C GLY A 30 -0.11 -15.55 4.67
N VAL A 31 1.15 -15.63 5.14
CA VAL A 31 1.51 -16.36 6.35
C VAL A 31 0.80 -15.81 7.57
N LEU A 32 0.87 -14.50 7.80
CA LEU A 32 0.26 -13.86 8.97
C LEU A 32 -1.27 -13.99 9.00
N ALA A 33 -1.93 -13.90 7.85
CA ALA A 33 -3.37 -14.08 7.79
C ALA A 33 -3.78 -15.47 8.27
N ILE A 34 -3.07 -16.52 7.84
CA ILE A 34 -3.33 -17.90 8.30
C ILE A 34 -3.00 -18.05 9.79
N ASP A 35 -1.88 -17.50 10.26
CA ASP A 35 -1.44 -17.56 11.65
C ASP A 35 -2.49 -16.97 12.63
N ILE A 36 -3.13 -15.88 12.26
CA ILE A 36 -4.18 -15.25 13.08
C ILE A 36 -5.59 -15.83 12.88
N GLY A 37 -5.72 -16.92 12.10
CA GLY A 37 -6.93 -17.72 11.97
C GLY A 37 -7.83 -17.39 10.78
N PHE A 38 -7.40 -16.58 9.81
CA PHE A 38 -8.11 -16.41 8.53
C PHE A 38 -8.02 -17.68 7.69
N THR A 39 -9.11 -18.07 7.05
CA THR A 39 -9.08 -19.16 6.08
C THR A 39 -8.33 -18.76 4.79
N PRO A 40 -7.82 -19.74 4.03
CA PRO A 40 -7.21 -19.46 2.72
C PRO A 40 -8.11 -18.66 1.79
N LEU A 41 -9.42 -18.95 1.80
CA LEU A 41 -10.40 -18.26 0.96
C LEU A 41 -10.59 -16.79 1.38
N GLU A 42 -10.71 -16.53 2.68
CA GLU A 42 -10.81 -15.17 3.23
C GLU A 42 -9.55 -14.37 2.93
N THR A 43 -8.38 -14.96 3.10
CA THR A 43 -7.09 -14.31 2.83
C THR A 43 -6.96 -13.94 1.34
N MET A 44 -7.24 -14.87 0.43
CA MET A 44 -7.22 -14.58 -1.00
C MET A 44 -8.32 -13.61 -1.41
N GLY A 45 -9.53 -13.75 -0.86
CA GLY A 45 -10.64 -12.82 -1.11
C GLY A 45 -10.29 -11.40 -0.71
N MET A 46 -9.69 -11.21 0.46
CA MET A 46 -9.21 -9.90 0.93
C MET A 46 -8.13 -9.34 -0.02
N SER A 47 -7.18 -10.18 -0.45
CA SER A 47 -6.12 -9.79 -1.36
C SER A 47 -6.63 -9.37 -2.74
N LEU A 48 -7.60 -10.10 -3.28
CA LEU A 48 -8.22 -9.81 -4.58
C LEU A 48 -9.08 -8.54 -4.56
N ILE A 49 -9.82 -8.31 -3.47
CA ILE A 49 -10.76 -7.17 -3.40
C ILE A 49 -10.03 -5.88 -3.05
N VAL A 50 -9.19 -5.90 -2.01
CA VAL A 50 -8.57 -4.69 -1.48
C VAL A 50 -7.32 -4.28 -2.26
N PHE A 51 -6.53 -5.23 -2.73
CA PHE A 51 -5.27 -5.03 -3.46
C PHE A 51 -4.45 -3.84 -2.92
N GLY A 52 -4.20 -3.85 -1.60
CA GLY A 52 -3.46 -2.78 -0.92
C GLY A 52 -2.62 -3.35 0.23
N GLY A 53 -1.39 -3.80 -0.05
CA GLY A 53 -0.56 -4.55 0.91
C GLY A 53 -0.46 -3.91 2.29
N ALA A 54 -0.17 -2.61 2.36
CA ALA A 54 -0.07 -1.91 3.64
C ALA A 54 -1.40 -1.91 4.42
N SER A 55 -2.53 -1.65 3.76
CA SER A 55 -3.85 -1.66 4.42
C SER A 55 -4.29 -3.05 4.85
N GLN A 56 -3.93 -4.07 4.07
CA GLN A 56 -4.20 -5.47 4.43
C GLN A 56 -3.43 -5.87 5.69
N ILE A 57 -2.16 -5.50 5.83
CA ILE A 57 -1.39 -5.77 7.05
C ILE A 57 -1.92 -4.96 8.25
N VAL A 58 -2.31 -3.69 8.06
CA VAL A 58 -2.96 -2.90 9.11
C VAL A 58 -4.25 -3.59 9.58
N LEU A 59 -5.05 -4.12 8.65
CA LEU A 59 -6.25 -4.90 8.99
C LEU A 59 -5.89 -6.10 9.88
N LEU A 60 -4.92 -6.91 9.47
CA LEU A 60 -4.49 -8.09 10.23
C LEU A 60 -4.02 -7.73 11.65
N GLN A 61 -3.21 -6.69 11.78
CA GLN A 61 -2.69 -6.24 13.08
C GLN A 61 -3.80 -5.75 14.01
N LEU A 62 -4.71 -4.93 13.50
CA LEU A 62 -5.81 -4.39 14.29
C LEU A 62 -6.79 -5.50 14.69
N PHE A 63 -7.06 -6.43 13.77
CA PHE A 63 -7.92 -7.59 14.02
C PHE A 63 -7.32 -8.49 15.10
N SER A 64 -6.08 -8.90 14.95
CA SER A 64 -5.33 -9.70 15.93
C SER A 64 -5.22 -8.99 17.30
N GLY A 65 -5.11 -7.66 17.29
CA GLY A 65 -5.09 -6.85 18.50
C GLY A 65 -6.45 -6.63 19.16
N GLY A 66 -7.55 -7.17 18.62
CA GLY A 66 -8.91 -7.03 19.18
C GLY A 66 -9.51 -5.62 18.99
N ALA A 67 -9.10 -4.88 17.94
CA ALA A 67 -9.69 -3.60 17.62
C ALA A 67 -11.15 -3.77 17.15
N SER A 68 -11.99 -2.76 17.42
CA SER A 68 -13.38 -2.76 16.91
C SER A 68 -13.40 -2.64 15.38
N SER A 69 -14.43 -3.19 14.74
CA SER A 69 -14.60 -3.12 13.28
C SER A 69 -14.57 -1.69 12.75
N LEU A 70 -15.11 -0.72 13.51
CA LEU A 70 -15.07 0.69 13.11
C LEU A 70 -13.63 1.22 13.04
N VAL A 71 -12.78 0.88 13.99
CA VAL A 71 -11.37 1.27 14.01
C VAL A 71 -10.62 0.62 12.85
N ILE A 72 -10.89 -0.68 12.59
CA ILE A 72 -10.28 -1.41 11.47
C ILE A 72 -10.64 -0.73 10.14
N ILE A 73 -11.93 -0.52 9.87
CA ILE A 73 -12.41 0.07 8.62
C ILE A 73 -11.87 1.50 8.44
N SER A 74 -11.91 2.31 9.49
CA SER A 74 -11.41 3.69 9.43
C SER A 74 -9.90 3.75 9.19
N SER A 75 -9.13 2.86 9.82
CA SER A 75 -7.67 2.79 9.64
C SER A 75 -7.28 2.31 8.24
N VAL A 76 -7.95 1.27 7.74
CA VAL A 76 -7.77 0.78 6.36
C VAL A 76 -8.14 1.87 5.35
N GLY A 77 -9.27 2.57 5.57
CA GLY A 77 -9.68 3.71 4.75
C GLY A 77 -8.66 4.85 4.76
N ALA A 78 -8.11 5.20 5.93
CA ALA A 78 -7.08 6.22 6.06
C ALA A 78 -5.80 5.85 5.28
N VAL A 79 -5.33 4.60 5.39
CA VAL A 79 -4.17 4.11 4.65
C VAL A 79 -4.42 4.13 3.14
N ASN A 80 -5.61 3.73 2.71
CA ASN A 80 -5.96 3.68 1.29
C ASN A 80 -6.32 5.05 0.70
N SER A 81 -6.55 6.09 1.51
CA SER A 81 -6.87 7.44 1.02
C SER A 81 -5.82 8.02 0.07
N ARG A 82 -4.56 7.56 0.15
CA ARG A 82 -3.50 7.90 -0.80
C ARG A 82 -3.84 7.54 -2.25
N HIS A 83 -4.60 6.47 -2.49
CA HIS A 83 -5.03 6.08 -3.84
C HIS A 83 -5.96 7.13 -4.47
N LEU A 84 -6.74 7.87 -3.66
CA LEU A 84 -7.53 9.00 -4.13
C LEU A 84 -6.63 10.12 -4.67
N LEU A 85 -5.50 10.40 -4.00
CA LEU A 85 -4.51 11.38 -4.46
C LEU A 85 -3.85 10.93 -5.75
N TYR A 86 -3.48 9.65 -5.86
CA TYR A 86 -2.95 9.10 -7.12
C TYR A 86 -3.96 9.21 -8.25
N GLY A 87 -5.22 8.86 -7.96
CA GLY A 87 -6.34 9.00 -8.91
C GLY A 87 -6.52 10.43 -9.39
N ALA A 88 -6.48 11.41 -8.48
CA ALA A 88 -6.58 12.83 -8.84
C ALA A 88 -5.46 13.26 -9.81
N VAL A 89 -4.20 12.90 -9.52
CA VAL A 89 -3.05 13.24 -10.38
C VAL A 89 -3.13 12.55 -11.75
N VAL A 90 -3.47 11.26 -11.77
CA VAL A 90 -3.52 10.49 -13.02
C VAL A 90 -4.74 10.85 -13.88
N SER A 91 -5.85 11.27 -13.28
CA SER A 91 -7.09 11.62 -13.97
C SER A 91 -6.90 12.74 -15.02
N GLU A 92 -5.99 13.69 -14.79
CA GLU A 92 -5.65 14.74 -15.75
C GLU A 92 -5.14 14.19 -17.09
N HIS A 93 -4.59 12.99 -17.07
CA HIS A 93 -4.00 12.34 -18.25
C HIS A 93 -4.91 11.30 -18.89
N LEU A 94 -6.04 10.97 -18.25
CA LEU A 94 -6.93 9.86 -18.61
C LEU A 94 -8.39 10.29 -18.80
N SER A 95 -8.64 11.60 -18.88
CA SER A 95 -9.99 12.18 -19.01
C SER A 95 -10.81 11.58 -20.16
N ASP A 96 -10.17 11.36 -21.30
CA ASP A 96 -10.81 10.95 -22.57
C ASP A 96 -11.05 9.44 -22.67
N LEU A 97 -10.61 8.66 -21.68
CA LEU A 97 -10.78 7.22 -21.69
C LEU A 97 -12.23 6.81 -21.39
N LYS A 98 -12.64 5.69 -22.01
CA LYS A 98 -13.92 5.03 -21.70
C LYS A 98 -13.94 4.61 -20.23
N LEU A 99 -15.13 4.61 -19.62
CA LEU A 99 -15.33 4.27 -18.19
C LEU A 99 -14.68 2.94 -17.79
N ILE A 100 -14.78 1.91 -18.64
CA ILE A 100 -14.18 0.60 -18.37
C ILE A 100 -12.67 0.67 -18.13
N TRP A 101 -11.96 1.47 -18.93
CA TRP A 101 -10.53 1.67 -18.74
C TRP A 101 -10.22 2.46 -17.47
N LYS A 102 -11.06 3.43 -17.12
CA LYS A 102 -10.92 4.18 -15.85
C LYS A 102 -11.07 3.25 -14.65
N ILE A 103 -12.04 2.33 -14.68
CA ILE A 103 -12.23 1.31 -13.63
C ILE A 103 -11.01 0.38 -13.53
N ILE A 104 -10.56 -0.17 -14.65
CA ILE A 104 -9.38 -1.07 -14.68
C ILE A 104 -8.14 -0.35 -14.14
N ILE A 105 -7.89 0.87 -14.60
CA ILE A 105 -6.74 1.65 -14.17
C ILE A 105 -6.83 1.98 -12.67
N SER A 106 -8.02 2.35 -12.17
CA SER A 106 -8.20 2.66 -10.74
C SER A 106 -7.91 1.45 -9.86
N TYR A 107 -8.24 0.24 -10.29
CA TYR A 107 -7.92 -0.98 -9.56
C TYR A 107 -6.42 -1.29 -9.54
N PHE A 108 -5.72 -1.05 -10.64
CA PHE A 108 -4.27 -1.25 -10.73
C PHE A 108 -3.42 -0.07 -10.23
N LEU A 109 -4.05 1.04 -9.82
CA LEU A 109 -3.37 2.26 -9.41
C LEU A 109 -2.88 2.16 -7.95
N ILE A 110 -1.83 1.40 -7.75
CA ILE A 110 -1.13 1.25 -6.48
C ILE A 110 0.18 2.06 -6.46
N ASP A 111 0.87 2.09 -5.32
CA ASP A 111 2.08 2.89 -5.11
C ASP A 111 3.14 2.72 -6.20
N GLN A 112 3.49 1.48 -6.53
CA GLN A 112 4.53 1.15 -7.50
C GLN A 112 4.11 1.51 -8.93
N ALA A 113 2.86 1.20 -9.30
CA ALA A 113 2.32 1.54 -10.60
C ALA A 113 2.25 3.06 -10.80
N PHE A 114 1.81 3.80 -9.77
CA PHE A 114 1.81 5.26 -9.77
C PHE A 114 3.23 5.82 -9.92
N ALA A 115 4.18 5.33 -9.13
CA ALA A 115 5.56 5.83 -9.11
C ALA A 115 6.22 5.79 -10.49
N ILE A 116 6.09 4.67 -11.22
CA ILE A 116 6.68 4.53 -12.55
C ILE A 116 5.89 5.25 -13.65
N SER A 117 4.56 5.29 -13.51
CA SER A 117 3.69 5.76 -14.59
C SER A 117 3.43 7.27 -14.58
N ASN A 118 3.51 7.93 -13.44
CA ASN A 118 3.26 9.36 -13.33
C ASN A 118 4.21 10.18 -14.25
N GLU A 119 5.50 9.88 -14.21
CA GLU A 119 6.46 10.53 -15.12
C GLU A 119 6.27 10.12 -16.58
N TYR A 120 5.98 8.84 -16.82
CA TYR A 120 5.73 8.35 -18.16
C TYR A 120 4.53 9.04 -18.81
N LEU A 121 3.41 9.17 -18.09
CA LEU A 121 2.20 9.84 -18.54
C LEU A 121 2.43 11.34 -18.82
N LYS A 122 3.26 12.01 -18.05
CA LYS A 122 3.63 13.42 -18.27
C LYS A 122 4.50 13.63 -19.52
N LYS A 123 5.46 12.73 -19.74
CA LYS A 123 6.43 12.84 -20.85
C LYS A 123 5.87 12.40 -22.19
N ASN A 124 4.90 11.48 -22.20
CA ASN A 124 4.33 10.91 -23.43
C ASN A 124 2.91 11.44 -23.63
N LYS A 125 2.62 11.91 -24.85
CA LYS A 125 1.30 12.44 -25.23
C LYS A 125 0.45 11.45 -26.04
N ASP A 126 0.92 10.22 -26.25
CA ASP A 126 0.21 9.21 -27.01
C ASP A 126 -1.11 8.82 -26.32
N ASN A 127 -2.16 8.67 -27.09
CA ASN A 127 -3.50 8.29 -26.57
C ASN A 127 -3.49 6.94 -25.82
N ASN A 128 -2.51 6.08 -26.11
CA ASN A 128 -2.38 4.74 -25.54
C ASN A 128 -1.38 4.65 -24.38
N ARG A 129 -0.87 5.79 -23.88
CA ARG A 129 0.13 5.84 -22.78
C ARG A 129 -0.31 5.16 -21.50
N TYR A 130 -1.62 5.02 -21.27
CA TYR A 130 -2.18 4.34 -20.11
C TYR A 130 -1.85 2.84 -20.05
N PHE A 131 -1.51 2.20 -21.19
CA PHE A 131 -1.04 0.82 -21.18
C PHE A 131 0.24 0.62 -20.37
N HIS A 132 1.02 1.66 -20.18
CA HIS A 132 2.19 1.61 -19.27
C HIS A 132 1.76 1.36 -17.82
N LEU A 133 0.78 2.10 -17.34
CA LEU A 133 0.22 1.94 -16.00
C LEU A 133 -0.44 0.56 -15.83
N VAL A 134 -1.20 0.14 -16.83
CA VAL A 134 -1.84 -1.20 -16.81
C VAL A 134 -0.77 -2.31 -16.78
N GLY A 135 0.30 -2.18 -17.55
CA GLY A 135 1.40 -3.15 -17.53
C GLY A 135 2.10 -3.24 -16.17
N GLY A 136 2.44 -2.09 -15.59
CA GLY A 136 3.04 -2.02 -14.26
C GLY A 136 2.10 -2.55 -13.17
N GLY A 137 0.85 -2.09 -13.15
CA GLY A 137 -0.13 -2.49 -12.15
C GLY A 137 -0.51 -3.96 -12.22
N ALA A 138 -0.69 -4.50 -13.44
CA ALA A 138 -0.95 -5.93 -13.64
C ALA A 138 0.22 -6.80 -13.16
N THR A 139 1.46 -6.36 -13.38
CA THR A 139 2.64 -7.07 -12.87
C THR A 139 2.65 -7.09 -11.34
N CYS A 140 2.39 -5.95 -10.71
CA CYS A 140 2.26 -5.87 -9.25
C CYS A 140 1.17 -6.82 -8.75
N TRP A 141 0.03 -6.85 -9.42
CA TRP A 141 -1.09 -7.71 -9.06
C TRP A 141 -0.73 -9.19 -9.14
N VAL A 142 -0.14 -9.62 -10.27
CA VAL A 142 0.26 -11.04 -10.44
C VAL A 142 1.25 -11.45 -9.36
N ILE A 143 2.28 -10.63 -9.11
CA ILE A 143 3.29 -10.94 -8.10
C ILE A 143 2.67 -10.94 -6.70
N TRP A 144 1.83 -9.96 -6.37
CA TRP A 144 1.15 -9.89 -5.08
C TRP A 144 0.26 -11.10 -4.82
N GLN A 145 -0.60 -11.48 -5.77
CA GLN A 145 -1.49 -12.63 -5.62
C GLN A 145 -0.70 -13.95 -5.52
N SER A 146 0.33 -14.11 -6.35
CA SER A 146 1.18 -15.31 -6.33
C SER A 146 1.93 -15.46 -5.00
N THR A 147 2.49 -14.37 -4.49
CA THR A 147 3.23 -14.40 -3.22
C THR A 147 2.29 -14.55 -2.01
N THR A 148 1.11 -13.93 -2.04
CA THR A 148 0.06 -14.17 -1.04
C THR A 148 -0.35 -15.64 -1.01
N PHE A 149 -0.60 -16.24 -2.18
CA PHE A 149 -0.96 -17.66 -2.30
C PHE A 149 0.15 -18.57 -1.76
N LEU A 150 1.40 -18.30 -2.12
CA LEU A 150 2.56 -19.03 -1.57
C LEU A 150 2.65 -18.83 -0.05
N GLY A 151 2.41 -17.64 0.46
CA GLY A 151 2.38 -17.36 1.89
C GLY A 151 1.31 -18.15 2.64
N ILE A 152 0.12 -18.29 2.05
CA ILE A 152 -0.97 -19.13 2.60
C ILE A 152 -0.54 -20.59 2.73
N ILE A 153 0.10 -21.14 1.69
CA ILE A 153 0.60 -22.52 1.70
C ILE A 153 1.69 -22.70 2.76
N LEU A 154 2.62 -21.75 2.83
CA LEU A 154 3.74 -21.79 3.77
C LEU A 154 3.27 -21.55 5.21
N GLY A 155 2.26 -20.73 5.43
CA GLY A 155 1.72 -20.40 6.76
C GLY A 155 1.27 -21.63 7.54
N SER A 156 0.75 -22.65 6.86
CA SER A 156 0.39 -23.92 7.47
C SER A 156 1.59 -24.82 7.81
N ALA A 157 2.78 -24.51 7.29
CA ALA A 157 3.99 -25.31 7.43
C ALA A 157 5.06 -24.67 8.34
N ILE A 158 4.92 -23.37 8.65
CA ILE A 158 5.92 -22.63 9.44
C ILE A 158 5.63 -22.80 10.94
N PRO A 159 6.62 -23.31 11.72
CA PRO A 159 6.46 -23.43 13.18
C PRO A 159 6.32 -22.05 13.84
N GLU A 160 5.39 -21.88 14.80
CA GLU A 160 5.18 -20.68 15.61
C GLU A 160 6.47 -20.12 16.24
N LYS A 161 7.45 -21.00 16.49
CA LYS A 161 8.77 -20.67 17.10
C LYS A 161 9.62 -19.70 16.25
N LEU A 162 9.32 -19.51 14.97
CA LEU A 162 10.08 -18.60 14.08
C LEU A 162 9.74 -17.10 14.28
N GLY A 163 8.86 -16.78 15.21
CA GLY A 163 8.61 -15.38 15.60
C GLY A 163 8.07 -14.51 14.47
N LEU A 164 7.20 -15.06 13.61
CA LEU A 164 6.60 -14.36 12.49
C LEU A 164 5.86 -13.08 12.90
N SER A 165 5.35 -13.04 14.14
CA SER A 165 4.79 -11.84 14.74
C SER A 165 5.73 -10.63 14.75
N PHE A 166 7.06 -10.88 14.78
CA PHE A 166 8.07 -9.84 14.68
C PHE A 166 8.30 -9.37 13.23
N ALA A 167 7.99 -10.19 12.24
CA ALA A 167 8.14 -9.83 10.83
C ALA A 167 7.25 -8.63 10.44
N VAL A 168 6.08 -8.48 11.08
CA VAL A 168 5.14 -7.38 10.81
C VAL A 168 5.72 -6.02 11.19
N PRO A 169 6.16 -5.75 12.42
CA PRO A 169 6.82 -4.49 12.76
C PRO A 169 8.04 -4.21 11.88
N LEU A 170 8.84 -5.23 11.58
CA LEU A 170 10.02 -5.09 10.73
C LEU A 170 9.65 -4.66 9.31
N THR A 171 8.57 -5.20 8.76
CA THR A 171 8.08 -4.84 7.43
C THR A 171 7.62 -3.39 7.37
N PHE A 172 6.92 -2.90 8.41
CA PHE A 172 6.54 -1.49 8.50
C PHE A 172 7.75 -0.56 8.64
N LEU A 173 8.75 -0.96 9.42
CA LEU A 173 10.01 -0.22 9.49
C LEU A 173 10.69 -0.13 8.13
N ALA A 174 10.71 -1.23 7.36
CA ALA A 174 11.28 -1.25 6.02
C ALA A 174 10.56 -0.27 5.05
N LEU A 175 9.25 -0.11 5.18
CA LEU A 175 8.49 0.89 4.40
C LEU A 175 8.90 2.32 4.73
N LEU A 176 9.26 2.61 5.98
CA LEU A 176 9.65 3.94 6.43
C LEU A 176 11.09 4.31 6.07
N VAL A 177 11.95 3.34 5.70
CA VAL A 177 13.39 3.59 5.47
C VAL A 177 13.64 4.74 4.49
N ASN A 178 12.87 4.85 3.42
CA ASN A 178 13.02 5.92 2.44
C ASN A 178 12.56 7.29 2.98
N ASP A 179 11.64 7.31 3.95
CA ASP A 179 11.12 8.53 4.55
C ASP A 179 12.10 9.16 5.54
N PHE A 180 13.01 8.38 6.13
CA PHE A 180 14.08 8.90 6.98
C PHE A 180 15.06 9.83 6.24
N ARG A 181 15.06 9.85 4.92
CA ARG A 181 15.90 10.76 4.13
C ARG A 181 15.36 12.19 4.07
N LYS A 182 14.12 12.42 4.44
CA LYS A 182 13.48 13.74 4.40
C LYS A 182 13.21 14.23 5.82
N PHE A 183 13.81 15.35 6.21
CA PHE A 183 13.71 15.90 7.56
C PHE A 183 12.25 16.10 8.03
N ILE A 184 11.36 16.59 7.17
CA ILE A 184 9.93 16.75 7.49
C ILE A 184 9.30 15.39 7.82
N ASN A 185 9.60 14.35 7.03
CA ASN A 185 9.04 13.02 7.26
C ASN A 185 9.53 12.42 8.59
N VAL A 186 10.79 12.67 8.95
CA VAL A 186 11.33 12.25 10.25
C VAL A 186 10.55 12.88 11.41
N ILE A 187 10.26 14.19 11.34
CA ILE A 187 9.44 14.86 12.37
C ILE A 187 8.03 14.24 12.41
N VAL A 188 7.42 13.99 11.27
CA VAL A 188 6.09 13.35 11.19
C VAL A 188 6.11 11.95 11.82
N ILE A 189 7.14 11.14 11.54
CA ILE A 189 7.31 9.81 12.12
C ILE A 189 7.44 9.90 13.65
N ILE A 190 8.27 10.81 14.15
CA ILE A 190 8.48 10.99 15.58
C ILE A 190 7.17 11.42 16.27
N VAL A 191 6.49 12.43 15.74
CA VAL A 191 5.24 12.93 16.33
C VAL A 191 4.16 11.85 16.33
N SER A 192 3.95 11.17 15.20
CA SER A 192 2.98 10.08 15.10
C SER A 192 3.31 8.94 16.07
N GLY A 193 4.59 8.57 16.16
CA GLY A 193 5.07 7.52 17.04
C GLY A 193 4.86 7.87 18.53
N LEU A 194 5.16 9.09 18.94
CA LEU A 194 4.91 9.56 20.29
C LEU A 194 3.41 9.55 20.63
N VAL A 195 2.58 10.09 19.74
CA VAL A 195 1.11 10.08 19.92
C VAL A 195 0.58 8.65 20.01
N ALA A 196 1.07 7.73 19.17
CA ALA A 196 0.69 6.33 19.24
C ALA A 196 1.09 5.68 20.56
N THR A 197 2.32 5.92 21.02
CA THR A 197 2.86 5.34 22.26
C THR A 197 2.09 5.82 23.49
N PHE A 198 1.86 7.12 23.60
CA PHE A 198 1.05 7.67 24.69
C PHE A 198 -0.41 7.24 24.59
N GLY A 199 -0.98 7.30 23.37
CA GLY A 199 -2.36 6.93 23.12
C GLY A 199 -2.66 5.45 23.42
N TYR A 200 -1.68 4.57 23.27
CA TYR A 200 -1.83 3.13 23.53
C TYR A 200 -2.40 2.85 24.94
N ASN A 201 -1.97 3.59 25.94
CA ASN A 201 -2.40 3.38 27.34
C ASN A 201 -3.73 4.10 27.69
N TYR A 202 -4.13 5.12 26.94
CA TYR A 202 -5.27 5.99 27.33
C TYR A 202 -6.45 5.91 26.37
N ILE A 203 -6.23 5.49 25.11
CA ILE A 203 -7.27 5.48 24.09
C ILE A 203 -7.77 4.04 23.85
N PRO A 204 -9.04 3.74 24.22
CA PRO A 204 -9.59 2.41 24.07
C PRO A 204 -9.78 2.00 22.59
N PHE A 205 -10.08 0.72 22.36
CA PHE A 205 -10.41 0.13 21.05
C PHE A 205 -9.31 0.29 19.97
N LYS A 206 -8.06 0.49 20.38
CA LYS A 206 -6.93 0.75 19.46
C LYS A 206 -7.11 2.04 18.63
N ALA A 207 -8.05 2.93 19.00
CA ALA A 207 -8.31 4.16 18.26
C ALA A 207 -7.12 5.15 18.27
N TYR A 208 -6.12 4.93 19.14
CA TYR A 208 -4.86 5.69 19.11
C TYR A 208 -4.16 5.67 17.75
N VAL A 209 -4.38 4.63 16.93
CA VAL A 209 -3.82 4.54 15.57
C VAL A 209 -4.35 5.68 14.69
N ILE A 210 -5.66 5.93 14.76
CA ILE A 210 -6.31 7.02 14.01
C ILE A 210 -5.82 8.39 14.52
N VAL A 211 -5.75 8.56 15.84
CA VAL A 211 -5.29 9.81 16.45
C VAL A 211 -3.84 10.09 16.06
N ALA A 212 -2.97 9.09 16.08
CA ALA A 212 -1.58 9.21 15.64
C ALA A 212 -1.46 9.55 14.14
N ALA A 213 -2.28 8.94 13.30
CA ALA A 213 -2.30 9.24 11.87
C ALA A 213 -2.73 10.70 11.61
N LEU A 214 -3.78 11.18 12.29
CA LEU A 214 -4.22 12.58 12.21
C LEU A 214 -3.14 13.55 12.72
N ALA A 215 -2.48 13.25 13.84
CA ALA A 215 -1.39 14.05 14.35
C ALA A 215 -0.23 14.18 13.36
N GLY A 216 0.14 13.06 12.71
CA GLY A 216 1.14 13.05 11.64
C GLY A 216 0.74 13.91 10.45
N LEU A 217 -0.52 13.79 10.01
CA LEU A 217 -1.07 14.56 8.89
C LEU A 217 -1.05 16.07 9.19
N PHE A 218 -1.52 16.50 10.35
CA PHE A 218 -1.49 17.90 10.76
C PHE A 218 -0.06 18.44 10.87
N THR A 219 0.87 17.66 11.42
CA THR A 219 2.29 18.02 11.48
C THR A 219 2.86 18.25 10.09
N SER A 220 2.59 17.32 9.16
CA SER A 220 3.03 17.46 7.77
C SER A 220 2.45 18.71 7.10
N MET A 221 1.17 19.00 7.28
CA MET A 221 0.52 20.20 6.74
C MET A 221 1.20 21.49 7.23
N ILE A 222 1.41 21.61 8.53
CA ILE A 222 2.03 22.79 9.12
C ILE A 222 3.45 23.01 8.58
N LEU A 223 4.27 21.96 8.57
CA LEU A 223 5.66 22.06 8.12
C LEU A 223 5.79 22.36 6.62
N THR A 224 4.95 21.73 5.80
CA THR A 224 4.97 21.94 4.35
C THR A 224 4.47 23.35 3.99
N THR A 225 3.49 23.88 4.70
CA THR A 225 2.99 25.24 4.47
C THR A 225 4.00 26.30 4.87
N LYS A 226 4.77 26.07 5.94
CA LYS A 226 5.87 26.96 6.33
C LYS A 226 7.00 27.00 5.29
N ASN A 227 7.39 25.84 4.74
CA ASN A 227 8.45 25.77 3.73
C ASN A 227 8.07 26.40 2.37
N LYS A 228 6.79 26.56 2.07
CA LYS A 228 6.34 27.27 0.84
C LYS A 228 6.34 28.80 1.01
N LYS A 229 6.44 29.30 2.23
CA LYS A 229 6.45 30.75 2.53
C LYS A 229 7.85 31.29 2.84
N ALA A 230 8.85 30.42 2.97
CA ALA A 230 10.27 30.76 3.12
C ALA A 230 11.00 30.54 1.78
#